data_5be48c05d19d89ce5075c03de42e51a2
#
_entry.id   5be48c05d19d89ce5075c03de42e51a2
#
_cell.length_a   1.000
_cell.length_b   1.000
_cell.length_c   1.000
_cell.angle_alpha   90.00
_cell.angle_beta   90.00
_cell.angle_gamma   90.00
#
_symmetry.space_group_name_H-M   'P 1'
#
loop_
_entity.id
_entity.type
_entity.pdbx_description
1 polymer ?
#
loop_
_entity_poly.entity_id
_entity_poly.type
_entity_poly.pdbx_seq_one_letter_code
_entity_poly.pdbx_strand_id
1 'polypeptide(L)'
;MTCSIESAANGTSRNRLVWIVLCSLALLAWIPTVQQSVQMPLIPGTMGMRLGAFLLFWAVMMVAMMLPAFAPTLSFHLNVAGQQTPRSFISVRIALILSGYLCIWLLFGLPVFWLAQLSAYLAYAAPQNAIYFGMALLLCAGLYQFTPLAAYCLACCNPKLTTHAHMHKAPDYHKYSPVHDLRSGVLHGLYCLGACGGFMLILIPFGLMSLFWMIVITLVIFCEKVWQHGQTLSYLVASGLIFLSLLAWAIPSLLPGLHLG
;
A
#
# COMPACT_ATOMS: atom_id res chain seq x y z
N MET A 1 -14.72 -17.07 36.05
CA MET A 1 -13.40 -17.34 35.45
C MET A 1 -13.45 -18.00 34.07
N THR A 2 -14.45 -18.81 33.74
CA THR A 2 -14.64 -19.48 32.43
C THR A 2 -14.92 -18.52 31.27
N CYS A 3 -15.68 -17.44 31.47
CA CYS A 3 -16.05 -16.48 30.43
C CYS A 3 -14.85 -15.68 29.87
N SER A 4 -13.82 -15.43 30.69
CA SER A 4 -12.62 -14.71 30.26
C SER A 4 -11.69 -15.54 29.38
N ILE A 5 -11.65 -16.86 29.59
CA ILE A 5 -10.81 -17.79 28.83
C ILE A 5 -11.40 -18.05 27.42
N GLU A 6 -12.72 -18.19 27.32
CA GLU A 6 -13.42 -18.33 26.02
C GLU A 6 -13.31 -17.07 25.16
N SER A 7 -13.38 -15.87 25.77
CA SER A 7 -13.22 -14.61 25.06
C SER A 7 -11.81 -14.44 24.49
N ALA A 8 -10.77 -14.84 25.23
CA ALA A 8 -9.38 -14.79 24.78
C ALA A 8 -9.12 -15.82 23.67
N ALA A 9 -9.62 -17.04 23.78
CA ALA A 9 -9.48 -18.09 22.78
C ALA A 9 -10.20 -17.74 21.46
N ASN A 10 -11.39 -17.16 21.54
CA ASN A 10 -12.15 -16.69 20.38
C ASN A 10 -11.44 -15.51 19.66
N GLY A 11 -10.82 -14.59 20.39
CA GLY A 11 -10.03 -13.51 19.81
C GLY A 11 -8.82 -14.02 19.03
N THR A 12 -8.10 -15.00 19.56
CA THR A 12 -6.93 -15.60 18.92
C THR A 12 -7.31 -16.37 17.64
N SER A 13 -8.39 -17.16 17.68
CA SER A 13 -8.90 -17.91 16.51
C SER A 13 -9.36 -16.96 15.40
N ARG A 14 -10.05 -15.87 15.75
CA ARG A 14 -10.54 -14.86 14.78
C ARG A 14 -9.39 -14.12 14.12
N ASN A 15 -8.37 -13.74 14.88
CA ASN A 15 -7.19 -13.10 14.34
C ASN A 15 -6.46 -14.01 13.34
N ARG A 16 -6.29 -15.29 13.65
CA ARG A 16 -5.72 -16.27 12.73
C ARG A 16 -6.51 -16.36 11.43
N LEU A 17 -7.84 -16.41 11.51
CA LEU A 17 -8.71 -16.47 10.33
C LEU A 17 -8.51 -15.23 9.44
N VAL A 18 -8.50 -14.04 10.02
CA VAL A 18 -8.27 -12.79 9.27
C VAL A 18 -6.92 -12.82 8.54
N TRP A 19 -5.86 -13.23 9.24
CA TRP A 19 -4.53 -13.35 8.63
C TRP A 19 -4.53 -14.37 7.49
N ILE A 20 -5.11 -15.56 7.70
CA ILE A 20 -5.19 -16.59 6.66
C ILE A 20 -5.94 -16.08 5.44
N VAL A 21 -7.10 -15.47 5.62
CA VAL A 21 -7.93 -14.96 4.51
C VAL A 21 -7.19 -13.86 3.75
N LEU A 22 -6.62 -12.86 4.42
CA LEU A 22 -5.94 -11.76 3.76
C LEU A 22 -4.65 -12.20 3.06
N CYS A 23 -3.87 -13.08 3.70
CA CYS A 23 -2.67 -13.63 3.06
C CYS A 23 -3.03 -14.54 1.87
N SER A 24 -4.09 -15.34 1.96
CA SER A 24 -4.55 -16.16 0.83
C SER A 24 -5.01 -15.30 -0.34
N LEU A 25 -5.79 -14.24 -0.09
CA LEU A 25 -6.20 -13.29 -1.12
C LEU A 25 -4.99 -12.59 -1.75
N ALA A 26 -4.01 -12.18 -0.95
CA ALA A 26 -2.79 -11.58 -1.46
C ALA A 26 -2.00 -12.56 -2.34
N LEU A 27 -1.82 -13.81 -1.89
CA LEU A 27 -1.14 -14.85 -2.67
C LEU A 27 -1.86 -15.15 -3.99
N LEU A 28 -3.19 -15.23 -3.97
CA LEU A 28 -3.98 -15.39 -5.19
C LEU A 28 -3.83 -14.20 -6.14
N ALA A 29 -3.75 -12.98 -5.61
CA ALA A 29 -3.54 -11.78 -6.41
C ALA A 29 -2.10 -11.68 -6.96
N TRP A 30 -1.12 -12.30 -6.30
CA TRP A 30 0.24 -12.40 -6.84
C TRP A 30 0.32 -13.26 -8.11
N ILE A 31 -0.55 -14.28 -8.30
CA ILE A 31 -0.54 -15.15 -9.48
C ILE A 31 -0.71 -14.34 -10.78
N PRO A 32 -1.81 -13.59 -11.00
CA PRO A 32 -1.95 -12.79 -12.21
C PRO A 32 -0.91 -11.67 -12.30
N THR A 33 -0.46 -11.12 -11.17
CA THR A 33 0.59 -10.09 -11.14
C THR A 33 1.92 -10.63 -11.68
N VAL A 34 2.33 -11.83 -11.26
CA VAL A 34 3.55 -12.50 -11.76
C VAL A 34 3.39 -12.88 -13.23
N GLN A 35 2.25 -13.46 -13.61
CA GLN A 35 2.01 -13.83 -15.02
C GLN A 35 2.12 -12.62 -15.94
N GLN A 36 1.52 -11.49 -15.55
CA GLN A 36 1.57 -10.26 -16.32
C GLN A 36 3.01 -9.70 -16.41
N SER A 37 3.75 -9.70 -15.31
CA SER A 37 5.13 -9.20 -15.28
C SER A 37 6.10 -10.03 -16.12
N VAL A 38 5.87 -11.34 -16.23
CA VAL A 38 6.70 -12.24 -17.05
C VAL A 38 6.34 -12.13 -18.54
N GLN A 39 5.08 -11.88 -18.86
CA GLN A 39 4.62 -11.80 -20.26
C GLN A 39 4.87 -10.43 -20.90
N MET A 40 5.00 -9.39 -20.09
CA MET A 40 5.22 -8.03 -20.61
C MET A 40 6.68 -7.62 -20.50
N PRO A 41 7.29 -7.13 -21.60
CA PRO A 41 8.61 -6.52 -21.54
C PRO A 41 8.58 -5.25 -20.68
N LEU A 42 9.74 -4.85 -20.14
CA LEU A 42 9.91 -3.59 -19.40
C LEU A 42 9.79 -2.39 -20.36
N ILE A 43 8.55 -2.08 -20.74
CA ILE A 43 8.23 -0.93 -21.61
C ILE A 43 7.81 0.24 -20.71
N PRO A 44 8.30 1.46 -20.98
CA PRO A 44 7.87 2.65 -20.24
C PRO A 44 6.35 2.84 -20.27
N GLY A 45 5.79 3.28 -19.13
CA GLY A 45 4.40 3.68 -19.03
C GLY A 45 3.41 2.57 -18.74
N THR A 46 2.19 2.71 -19.30
CA THR A 46 1.05 1.80 -19.06
C THR A 46 0.99 0.62 -20.05
N MET A 47 2.03 0.41 -20.86
CA MET A 47 2.11 -0.66 -21.88
C MET A 47 0.92 -0.65 -22.87
N GLY A 48 0.37 0.52 -23.18
CA GLY A 48 -0.77 0.66 -24.07
C GLY A 48 -2.11 0.23 -23.48
N MET A 49 -2.17 -0.10 -22.18
CA MET A 49 -3.44 -0.45 -21.53
C MET A 49 -4.38 0.75 -21.49
N ARG A 50 -5.67 0.49 -21.78
CA ARG A 50 -6.74 1.46 -21.53
C ARG A 50 -6.93 1.65 -20.01
N LEU A 51 -7.42 2.83 -19.63
CA LEU A 51 -7.63 3.20 -18.22
C LEU A 51 -8.34 2.12 -17.39
N GLY A 52 -9.42 1.52 -17.91
CA GLY A 52 -10.16 0.49 -17.18
C GLY A 52 -9.34 -0.79 -16.94
N ALA A 53 -8.58 -1.24 -17.93
CA ALA A 53 -7.69 -2.40 -17.78
C ALA A 53 -6.55 -2.10 -16.80
N PHE A 54 -5.98 -0.90 -16.88
CA PHE A 54 -4.96 -0.45 -15.94
C PHE A 54 -5.49 -0.42 -14.51
N LEU A 55 -6.66 0.18 -14.26
CA LEU A 55 -7.25 0.26 -12.93
C LEU A 55 -7.61 -1.11 -12.36
N LEU A 56 -8.07 -2.04 -13.19
CA LEU A 56 -8.31 -3.41 -12.76
C LEU A 56 -7.00 -4.09 -12.33
N PHE A 57 -5.97 -3.98 -13.15
CA PHE A 57 -4.65 -4.53 -12.83
C PHE A 57 -4.05 -3.85 -11.60
N TRP A 58 -4.15 -2.51 -11.51
CA TRP A 58 -3.74 -1.73 -10.35
C TRP A 58 -4.43 -2.20 -9.07
N ALA A 59 -5.74 -2.48 -9.12
CA ALA A 59 -6.48 -3.03 -7.98
C ALA A 59 -5.93 -4.39 -7.53
N VAL A 60 -5.67 -5.29 -8.47
CA VAL A 60 -5.10 -6.62 -8.18
C VAL A 60 -3.71 -6.48 -7.56
N MET A 61 -2.87 -5.60 -8.10
CA MET A 61 -1.55 -5.30 -7.56
C MET A 61 -1.63 -4.71 -6.14
N MET A 62 -2.58 -3.80 -5.88
CA MET A 62 -2.80 -3.25 -4.54
C MET A 62 -3.27 -4.32 -3.55
N VAL A 63 -4.14 -5.24 -3.97
CA VAL A 63 -4.54 -6.39 -3.15
C VAL A 63 -3.31 -7.25 -2.81
N ALA A 64 -2.47 -7.57 -3.80
CA ALA A 64 -1.28 -8.39 -3.59
C ALA A 64 -0.28 -7.77 -2.60
N MET A 65 -0.01 -6.48 -2.74
CA MET A 65 1.04 -5.78 -1.98
C MET A 65 0.56 -5.25 -0.63
N MET A 66 -0.68 -4.76 -0.54
CA MET A 66 -1.16 -3.98 0.60
C MET A 66 -1.97 -4.78 1.62
N LEU A 67 -2.65 -5.87 1.22
CA LEU A 67 -3.46 -6.64 2.16
C LEU A 67 -2.66 -7.29 3.30
N PRO A 68 -1.47 -7.87 3.09
CA PRO A 68 -0.69 -8.40 4.20
C PRO A 68 -0.30 -7.32 5.22
N ALA A 69 0.03 -6.12 4.74
CA ALA A 69 0.37 -4.99 5.59
C ALA A 69 -0.85 -4.36 6.30
N PHE A 70 -2.07 -4.64 5.84
CA PHE A 70 -3.32 -4.20 6.45
C PHE A 70 -3.84 -5.17 7.52
N ALA A 71 -3.43 -6.43 7.49
CA ALA A 71 -3.94 -7.50 8.37
C ALA A 71 -3.83 -7.17 9.88
N PRO A 72 -2.72 -6.60 10.41
CA PRO A 72 -2.63 -6.24 11.84
C PRO A 72 -3.69 -5.23 12.25
N THR A 73 -3.90 -4.20 11.43
CA THR A 73 -4.87 -3.13 11.70
C THR A 73 -6.31 -3.66 11.64
N LEU A 74 -6.65 -4.45 10.65
CA LEU A 74 -7.98 -5.06 10.55
C LEU A 74 -8.26 -5.98 11.74
N SER A 75 -7.27 -6.78 12.15
CA SER A 75 -7.37 -7.64 13.34
C SER A 75 -7.65 -6.81 14.60
N PHE A 76 -6.97 -5.68 14.76
CA PHE A 76 -7.21 -4.77 15.88
C PHE A 76 -8.64 -4.20 15.87
N HIS A 77 -9.11 -3.69 14.73
CA HIS A 77 -10.48 -3.17 14.59
C HIS A 77 -11.54 -4.22 14.91
N LEU A 78 -11.37 -5.45 14.44
CA LEU A 78 -12.30 -6.53 14.70
C LEU A 78 -12.26 -6.99 16.16
N ASN A 79 -11.14 -6.91 16.84
CA ASN A 79 -11.06 -7.25 18.26
C ASN A 79 -11.79 -6.23 19.14
N VAL A 80 -11.65 -4.95 18.83
CA VAL A 80 -12.36 -3.88 19.53
C VAL A 80 -13.88 -3.97 19.28
N ALA A 81 -14.29 -4.20 18.04
CA ALA A 81 -15.70 -4.26 17.66
C ALA A 81 -16.36 -5.60 17.96
N GLY A 82 -15.59 -6.67 18.05
CA GLY A 82 -16.11 -8.05 18.02
C GLY A 82 -16.66 -8.59 19.34
N GLN A 83 -16.60 -7.84 20.43
CA GLN A 83 -17.19 -8.26 21.71
C GLN A 83 -18.73 -8.19 21.70
N GLN A 84 -19.33 -7.45 20.76
CA GLN A 84 -20.78 -7.21 20.71
C GLN A 84 -21.42 -7.52 19.34
N THR A 85 -20.64 -7.97 18.33
CA THR A 85 -21.17 -8.21 16.98
C THR A 85 -21.42 -9.70 16.74
N PRO A 86 -22.64 -10.10 16.28
CA PRO A 86 -22.91 -11.47 15.86
C PRO A 86 -21.93 -11.92 14.76
N ARG A 87 -21.52 -13.19 14.81
CA ARG A 87 -20.54 -13.77 13.86
C ARG A 87 -20.94 -13.63 12.39
N SER A 88 -22.24 -13.65 12.10
CA SER A 88 -22.80 -13.50 10.76
C SER A 88 -22.52 -12.12 10.12
N PHE A 89 -22.34 -11.07 10.91
CA PHE A 89 -22.09 -9.73 10.39
C PHE A 89 -20.58 -9.38 10.25
N ILE A 90 -19.69 -10.23 10.78
CA ILE A 90 -18.24 -9.98 10.72
C ILE A 90 -17.73 -9.95 9.28
N SER A 91 -18.19 -10.85 8.41
CA SER A 91 -17.81 -10.89 6.99
C SER A 91 -18.24 -9.63 6.24
N VAL A 92 -19.44 -9.13 6.51
CA VAL A 92 -19.95 -7.89 5.90
C VAL A 92 -19.11 -6.68 6.36
N ARG A 93 -18.77 -6.62 7.64
CA ARG A 93 -17.90 -5.55 8.17
C ARG A 93 -16.53 -5.56 7.52
N ILE A 94 -15.90 -6.74 7.41
CA ILE A 94 -14.62 -6.90 6.71
C ILE A 94 -14.74 -6.40 5.26
N ALA A 95 -15.78 -6.82 4.55
CA ALA A 95 -16.00 -6.42 3.16
C ALA A 95 -16.18 -4.90 3.01
N LEU A 96 -16.93 -4.25 3.91
CA LEU A 96 -17.13 -2.80 3.90
C LEU A 96 -15.84 -2.03 4.21
N ILE A 97 -15.05 -2.47 5.19
CA ILE A 97 -13.77 -1.85 5.51
C ILE A 97 -12.79 -2.02 4.33
N LEU A 98 -12.71 -3.22 3.76
CA LEU A 98 -11.84 -3.48 2.61
C LEU A 98 -12.27 -2.70 1.37
N SER A 99 -13.57 -2.57 1.09
CA SER A 99 -14.07 -1.81 -0.06
C SER A 99 -13.71 -0.33 0.06
N GLY A 100 -13.89 0.27 1.25
CA GLY A 100 -13.48 1.65 1.50
C GLY A 100 -11.97 1.85 1.34
N TYR A 101 -11.18 0.91 1.85
CA TYR A 101 -9.73 0.92 1.71
C TYR A 101 -9.26 0.83 0.25
N LEU A 102 -9.80 -0.13 -0.50
CA LEU A 102 -9.46 -0.32 -1.92
C LEU A 102 -9.96 0.82 -2.81
N CYS A 103 -11.09 1.45 -2.46
CA CYS A 103 -11.59 2.61 -3.17
C CYS A 103 -10.55 3.76 -3.20
N ILE A 104 -9.89 4.04 -2.09
CA ILE A 104 -8.83 5.07 -2.03
C ILE A 104 -7.65 4.69 -2.93
N TRP A 105 -7.23 3.44 -2.94
CA TRP A 105 -6.17 2.97 -3.82
C TRP A 105 -6.53 3.00 -5.29
N LEU A 106 -7.79 2.69 -5.64
CA LEU A 106 -8.29 2.84 -7.02
C LEU A 106 -8.30 4.30 -7.47
N LEU A 107 -8.75 5.22 -6.60
CA LEU A 107 -8.71 6.65 -6.89
C LEU A 107 -7.28 7.14 -7.08
N PHE A 108 -6.33 6.65 -6.29
CA PHE A 108 -4.91 6.96 -6.48
C PHE A 108 -4.33 6.35 -7.77
N GLY A 109 -4.90 5.28 -8.27
CA GLY A 109 -4.54 4.71 -9.58
C GLY A 109 -4.73 5.67 -10.75
N LEU A 110 -5.65 6.64 -10.65
CA LEU A 110 -5.88 7.65 -11.69
C LEU A 110 -4.66 8.56 -11.91
N PRO A 111 -4.13 9.28 -10.90
CA PRO A 111 -2.92 10.07 -11.09
C PRO A 111 -1.71 9.21 -11.48
N VAL A 112 -1.60 7.98 -10.95
CA VAL A 112 -0.51 7.06 -11.34
C VAL A 112 -0.60 6.71 -12.83
N PHE A 113 -1.81 6.46 -13.37
CA PHE A 113 -2.02 6.22 -14.79
C PHE A 113 -1.50 7.39 -15.64
N TRP A 114 -1.87 8.62 -15.29
CA TRP A 114 -1.44 9.81 -16.03
C TRP A 114 0.07 10.06 -15.93
N LEU A 115 0.66 9.85 -14.76
CA LEU A 115 2.12 9.95 -14.58
C LEU A 115 2.87 8.86 -15.39
N ALA A 116 2.32 7.65 -15.44
CA ALA A 116 2.88 6.57 -16.25
C ALA A 116 2.76 6.86 -17.75
N GLN A 117 1.66 7.43 -18.22
CA GLN A 117 1.51 7.87 -19.61
C GLN A 117 2.50 8.99 -19.94
N LEU A 118 2.67 9.96 -19.04
CA LEU A 118 3.66 11.03 -19.20
C LEU A 118 5.07 10.46 -19.27
N SER A 119 5.42 9.49 -18.42
CA SER A 119 6.74 8.85 -18.46
C SER A 119 7.00 8.14 -19.79
N ALA A 120 5.99 7.46 -20.35
CA ALA A 120 6.07 6.84 -21.67
C ALA A 120 6.27 7.88 -22.76
N TYR A 121 5.45 8.92 -22.76
CA TYR A 121 5.59 10.01 -23.76
C TYR A 121 6.98 10.64 -23.73
N LEU A 122 7.49 10.93 -22.53
CA LEU A 122 8.84 11.49 -22.37
C LEU A 122 9.92 10.51 -22.83
N ALA A 123 9.79 9.21 -22.55
CA ALA A 123 10.75 8.20 -22.96
C ALA A 123 10.87 8.11 -24.49
N TYR A 124 9.76 8.28 -25.23
CA TYR A 124 9.77 8.27 -26.70
C TYR A 124 10.16 9.63 -27.31
N ALA A 125 9.64 10.73 -26.78
CA ALA A 125 9.83 12.04 -27.40
C ALA A 125 11.13 12.74 -26.96
N ALA A 126 11.57 12.53 -25.71
CA ALA A 126 12.72 13.22 -25.13
C ALA A 126 13.34 12.35 -23.99
N PRO A 127 14.14 11.31 -24.33
CA PRO A 127 14.68 10.36 -23.36
C PRO A 127 15.41 11.01 -22.18
N GLN A 128 16.13 12.11 -22.43
CA GLN A 128 16.81 12.85 -21.36
C GLN A 128 15.81 13.43 -20.34
N ASN A 129 14.67 13.95 -20.82
CA ASN A 129 13.65 14.49 -19.93
C ASN A 129 12.94 13.39 -19.15
N ALA A 130 12.83 12.19 -19.70
CA ALA A 130 12.30 11.02 -18.97
C ALA A 130 13.19 10.66 -17.77
N ILE A 131 14.51 10.71 -17.93
CA ILE A 131 15.47 10.47 -16.84
C ILE A 131 15.30 11.53 -15.75
N TYR A 132 15.24 12.83 -16.10
CA TYR A 132 15.01 13.90 -15.14
C TYR A 132 13.67 13.77 -14.44
N PHE A 133 12.61 13.34 -15.14
CA PHE A 133 11.32 13.07 -14.56
C PHE A 133 11.39 11.92 -13.53
N GLY A 134 12.07 10.82 -13.85
CA GLY A 134 12.27 9.70 -12.92
C GLY A 134 13.07 10.11 -11.68
N MET A 135 14.15 10.89 -11.87
CA MET A 135 14.94 11.46 -10.78
C MET A 135 14.08 12.35 -9.87
N ALA A 136 13.25 13.21 -10.46
CA ALA A 136 12.33 14.08 -9.70
C ALA A 136 11.32 13.26 -8.88
N LEU A 137 10.76 12.17 -9.44
CA LEU A 137 9.87 11.28 -8.71
C LEU A 137 10.56 10.61 -7.51
N LEU A 138 11.79 10.11 -7.70
CA LEU A 138 12.58 9.51 -6.61
C LEU A 138 12.90 10.54 -5.53
N LEU A 139 13.34 11.73 -5.92
CA LEU A 139 13.67 12.81 -5.00
C LEU A 139 12.44 13.28 -4.22
N CYS A 140 11.33 13.53 -4.90
CA CYS A 140 10.08 13.92 -4.25
C CYS A 140 9.56 12.83 -3.30
N ALA A 141 9.61 11.56 -3.69
CA ALA A 141 9.20 10.45 -2.83
C ALA A 141 10.10 10.34 -1.60
N GLY A 142 11.43 10.47 -1.77
CA GLY A 142 12.37 10.46 -0.65
C GLY A 142 12.17 11.64 0.30
N LEU A 143 12.07 12.87 -0.22
CA LEU A 143 11.83 14.07 0.59
C LEU A 143 10.48 14.01 1.32
N TYR A 144 9.44 13.47 0.67
CA TYR A 144 8.12 13.31 1.28
C TYR A 144 8.18 12.46 2.55
N GLN A 145 9.00 11.39 2.58
CA GLN A 145 9.10 10.51 3.75
C GLN A 145 9.71 11.20 4.98
N PHE A 146 10.47 12.28 4.79
CA PHE A 146 10.96 13.10 5.91
C PHE A 146 9.90 14.06 6.47
N THR A 147 8.75 14.18 5.81
CA THR A 147 7.71 15.10 6.28
C THR A 147 7.01 14.58 7.54
N PRO A 148 6.58 15.47 8.45
CA PRO A 148 5.79 15.08 9.61
C PRO A 148 4.46 14.43 9.23
N LEU A 149 3.94 14.73 8.02
CA LEU A 149 2.72 14.12 7.50
C LEU A 149 2.91 12.62 7.23
N ALA A 150 4.01 12.23 6.57
CA ALA A 150 4.31 10.82 6.32
C ALA A 150 4.48 10.06 7.64
N ALA A 151 5.23 10.65 8.60
CA ALA A 151 5.43 10.07 9.92
C ALA A 151 4.10 9.90 10.69
N TYR A 152 3.23 10.90 10.66
CA TYR A 152 1.90 10.83 11.25
C TYR A 152 1.04 9.74 10.61
N CYS A 153 0.99 9.69 9.28
CA CYS A 153 0.25 8.67 8.55
C CYS A 153 0.76 7.26 8.85
N LEU A 154 2.08 7.07 8.92
CA LEU A 154 2.69 5.79 9.30
C LEU A 154 2.32 5.39 10.73
N ALA A 155 2.37 6.33 11.67
CA ALA A 155 1.95 6.10 13.06
C ALA A 155 0.47 5.67 13.14
N CYS A 156 -0.42 6.30 12.36
CA CYS A 156 -1.83 5.91 12.28
C CYS A 156 -2.06 4.52 11.65
N CYS A 157 -1.13 4.08 10.80
CA CYS A 157 -1.18 2.72 10.20
C CYS A 157 -0.63 1.64 11.13
N ASN A 158 0.13 1.98 12.17
CA ASN A 158 0.74 1.01 13.07
C ASN A 158 -0.09 0.89 14.36
N PRO A 159 -0.79 -0.24 14.60
CA PRO A 159 -1.66 -0.39 15.76
C PRO A 159 -0.92 -0.32 17.09
N LYS A 160 0.40 -0.59 17.12
CA LYS A 160 1.22 -0.51 18.34
C LYS A 160 1.52 0.94 18.74
N LEU A 161 1.62 1.85 17.77
CA LEU A 161 1.85 3.28 18.01
C LEU A 161 0.53 4.03 18.28
N THR A 162 -0.56 3.57 17.67
CA THR A 162 -1.89 4.20 17.79
C THR A 162 -2.46 4.09 19.21
N THR A 163 -2.10 3.05 19.96
CA THR A 163 -2.55 2.86 21.36
C THR A 163 -2.14 4.02 22.28
N HIS A 164 -1.07 4.73 22.00
CA HIS A 164 -0.61 5.86 22.81
C HIS A 164 -1.15 7.22 22.34
N ALA A 165 -1.46 7.39 21.05
CA ALA A 165 -1.80 8.69 20.48
C ALA A 165 -3.31 8.97 20.36
N HIS A 166 -4.16 7.97 20.27
CA HIS A 166 -5.58 8.12 19.92
C HIS A 166 -6.60 7.48 20.88
N MET A 167 -6.20 7.04 22.06
CA MET A 167 -7.14 6.51 23.08
C MET A 167 -8.23 7.53 23.48
N HIS A 168 -8.04 8.83 23.19
CA HIS A 168 -9.02 9.88 23.51
C HIS A 168 -10.13 10.09 22.44
N LYS A 169 -10.04 9.45 21.28
CA LYS A 169 -11.08 9.51 20.22
C LYS A 169 -11.30 8.17 19.56
N ALA A 170 -11.42 7.09 20.33
CA ALA A 170 -11.94 5.84 19.79
C ALA A 170 -13.37 6.14 19.32
N PRO A 171 -13.67 5.97 18.00
CA PRO A 171 -15.05 6.05 17.53
C PRO A 171 -15.88 5.05 18.32
N ASP A 172 -17.14 5.39 18.61
CA ASP A 172 -18.09 4.49 19.26
C ASP A 172 -18.30 3.23 18.44
N TYR A 173 -17.40 2.24 18.58
CA TYR A 173 -17.47 0.94 17.89
C TYR A 173 -18.66 0.09 18.37
N HIS A 174 -19.40 0.57 19.35
CA HIS A 174 -20.50 -0.16 19.98
C HIS A 174 -21.74 -0.27 19.09
N LYS A 175 -21.90 0.56 18.06
CA LYS A 175 -23.06 0.50 17.19
C LYS A 175 -22.65 0.03 15.80
N TYR A 176 -23.14 -1.15 15.39
CA TYR A 176 -23.03 -1.59 13.99
C TYR A 176 -23.68 -0.55 13.07
N SER A 177 -22.87 0.04 12.21
CA SER A 177 -23.32 0.91 11.13
C SER A 177 -22.48 0.66 9.89
N PRO A 178 -23.08 0.24 8.77
CA PRO A 178 -22.35 0.01 7.51
C PRO A 178 -21.56 1.24 7.04
N VAL A 179 -22.12 2.43 7.24
CA VAL A 179 -21.48 3.71 6.88
C VAL A 179 -20.22 3.94 7.74
N HIS A 180 -20.25 3.59 9.01
CA HIS A 180 -19.11 3.72 9.91
C HIS A 180 -17.96 2.79 9.50
N ASP A 181 -18.27 1.54 9.16
CA ASP A 181 -17.27 0.56 8.73
C ASP A 181 -16.64 0.98 7.39
N LEU A 182 -17.45 1.45 6.42
CA LEU A 182 -16.94 1.99 5.16
C LEU A 182 -16.04 3.21 5.38
N ARG A 183 -16.49 4.18 6.21
CA ARG A 183 -15.70 5.36 6.58
C ARG A 183 -14.38 4.99 7.24
N SER A 184 -14.38 4.01 8.13
CA SER A 184 -13.17 3.49 8.77
C SER A 184 -12.18 2.96 7.73
N GLY A 185 -12.67 2.20 6.74
CA GLY A 185 -11.87 1.73 5.61
C GLY A 185 -11.27 2.86 4.77
N VAL A 186 -12.09 3.87 4.43
CA VAL A 186 -11.65 5.06 3.70
C VAL A 186 -10.57 5.83 4.47
N LEU A 187 -10.78 6.11 5.75
CA LEU A 187 -9.81 6.82 6.56
C LEU A 187 -8.48 6.06 6.68
N HIS A 188 -8.56 4.73 6.90
CA HIS A 188 -7.35 3.92 6.93
C HIS A 188 -6.65 3.86 5.57
N GLY A 189 -7.42 3.82 4.47
CA GLY A 189 -6.90 3.94 3.11
C GLY A 189 -6.13 5.25 2.89
N LEU A 190 -6.65 6.37 3.39
CA LEU A 190 -5.99 7.68 3.31
C LEU A 190 -4.68 7.70 4.14
N TYR A 191 -4.68 7.18 5.36
CA TYR A 191 -3.45 7.07 6.14
C TYR A 191 -2.43 6.15 5.48
N CYS A 192 -2.88 5.01 4.95
CA CYS A 192 -2.02 4.09 4.21
C CYS A 192 -1.44 4.75 2.96
N LEU A 193 -2.24 5.47 2.19
CA LEU A 193 -1.79 6.23 1.03
C LEU A 193 -0.79 7.32 1.43
N GLY A 194 -1.06 8.06 2.51
CA GLY A 194 -0.13 9.06 3.05
C GLY A 194 1.21 8.46 3.51
N ALA A 195 1.22 7.24 4.06
CA ALA A 195 2.46 6.58 4.45
C ALA A 195 3.23 5.97 3.27
N CYS A 196 2.54 5.33 2.33
CA CYS A 196 3.14 4.46 1.31
C CYS A 196 2.98 4.97 -0.13
N GLY A 197 2.18 6.03 -0.37
CA GLY A 197 1.88 6.52 -1.72
C GLY A 197 3.14 6.93 -2.49
N GLY A 198 4.11 7.54 -1.82
CA GLY A 198 5.42 7.86 -2.41
C GLY A 198 6.13 6.62 -2.97
N PHE A 199 6.12 5.50 -2.22
CA PHE A 199 6.73 4.24 -2.68
C PHE A 199 6.04 3.65 -3.90
N MET A 200 4.73 3.86 -4.04
CA MET A 200 4.01 3.41 -5.23
C MET A 200 4.37 4.22 -6.48
N LEU A 201 4.67 5.52 -6.32
CA LEU A 201 5.13 6.35 -7.44
C LEU A 201 6.52 5.95 -7.94
N ILE A 202 7.37 5.41 -7.08
CA ILE A 202 8.71 4.93 -7.46
C ILE A 202 8.66 3.76 -8.46
N LEU A 203 7.58 3.01 -8.48
CA LEU A 203 7.40 1.94 -9.47
C LEU A 203 7.41 2.47 -10.91
N ILE A 204 7.06 3.75 -11.15
CA ILE A 204 7.06 4.33 -12.49
C ILE A 204 8.48 4.34 -13.10
N PRO A 205 9.52 4.95 -12.48
CA PRO A 205 10.87 4.96 -13.02
C PRO A 205 11.57 3.60 -12.98
N PHE A 206 11.17 2.67 -12.09
CA PHE A 206 11.73 1.33 -12.04
C PHE A 206 11.00 0.31 -12.93
N GLY A 207 9.88 0.72 -13.50
CA GLY A 207 8.97 -0.15 -14.26
C GLY A 207 7.83 -0.68 -13.40
N LEU A 208 6.61 -0.26 -13.75
CA LEU A 208 5.37 -0.63 -13.02
C LEU A 208 5.18 -2.15 -12.91
N MET A 209 5.71 -2.92 -13.86
CA MET A 209 5.58 -4.39 -13.92
C MET A 209 6.87 -5.11 -13.50
N SER A 210 7.83 -4.41 -12.93
CA SER A 210 9.06 -5.05 -12.44
C SER A 210 8.77 -5.83 -11.17
N LEU A 211 8.72 -7.16 -11.28
CA LEU A 211 8.45 -8.08 -10.18
C LEU A 211 9.43 -7.87 -9.02
N PHE A 212 10.72 -7.66 -9.35
CA PHE A 212 11.75 -7.42 -8.34
C PHE A 212 11.43 -6.20 -7.48
N TRP A 213 11.14 -5.04 -8.11
CA TRP A 213 10.84 -3.80 -7.38
C TRP A 213 9.51 -3.87 -6.63
N MET A 214 8.52 -4.56 -7.18
CA MET A 214 7.24 -4.80 -6.48
C MET A 214 7.45 -5.60 -5.20
N ILE A 215 8.26 -6.66 -5.23
CA ILE A 215 8.56 -7.47 -4.04
C ILE A 215 9.35 -6.62 -3.03
N VAL A 216 10.40 -5.92 -3.46
CA VAL A 216 11.21 -5.06 -2.57
C VAL A 216 10.35 -4.02 -1.87
N ILE A 217 9.52 -3.28 -2.62
CA ILE A 217 8.63 -2.25 -2.05
C ILE A 217 7.59 -2.88 -1.11
N THR A 218 7.03 -4.03 -1.47
CA THR A 218 6.10 -4.76 -0.58
C THR A 218 6.74 -5.11 0.76
N LEU A 219 7.96 -5.63 0.72
CA LEU A 219 8.71 -5.98 1.95
C LEU A 219 9.04 -4.73 2.78
N VAL A 220 9.47 -3.65 2.15
CA VAL A 220 9.75 -2.38 2.84
C VAL A 220 8.49 -1.88 3.55
N ILE A 221 7.36 -1.78 2.85
CA ILE A 221 6.08 -1.31 3.42
C ILE A 221 5.60 -2.24 4.54
N PHE A 222 5.74 -3.55 4.36
CA PHE A 222 5.37 -4.52 5.39
C PHE A 222 6.24 -4.34 6.65
N CYS A 223 7.56 -4.22 6.48
CA CYS A 223 8.48 -4.00 7.59
C CYS A 223 8.21 -2.67 8.30
N GLU A 224 7.97 -1.58 7.57
CA GLU A 224 7.64 -0.28 8.17
C GLU A 224 6.39 -0.34 9.06
N LYS A 225 5.37 -1.11 8.66
CA LYS A 225 4.10 -1.20 9.39
C LYS A 225 4.12 -2.18 10.55
N VAL A 226 4.96 -3.20 10.50
CA VAL A 226 4.98 -4.27 11.52
C VAL A 226 6.10 -4.05 12.54
N TRP A 227 7.21 -3.44 12.11
CA TRP A 227 8.37 -3.26 12.98
C TRP A 227 8.19 -2.08 13.94
N GLN A 228 8.75 -2.22 15.15
CA GLN A 228 8.69 -1.16 16.18
C GLN A 228 9.45 0.10 15.75
N HIS A 229 10.50 -0.05 14.95
CA HIS A 229 11.33 1.04 14.41
C HIS A 229 10.98 1.36 12.96
N GLY A 230 9.71 1.18 12.55
CA GLY A 230 9.26 1.42 11.17
C GLY A 230 9.58 2.84 10.67
N GLN A 231 9.51 3.85 11.53
CA GLN A 231 9.85 5.23 11.17
C GLN A 231 11.34 5.40 10.85
N THR A 232 12.23 4.74 11.61
CA THR A 232 13.67 4.73 11.31
C THR A 232 13.94 4.05 9.97
N LEU A 233 13.26 2.94 9.68
CA LEU A 233 13.35 2.27 8.40
C LEU A 233 12.89 3.18 7.25
N SER A 234 11.78 3.91 7.43
CA SER A 234 11.28 4.89 6.47
C SER A 234 12.33 5.95 6.14
N TYR A 235 13.01 6.50 7.14
CA TYR A 235 14.08 7.48 6.93
C TYR A 235 15.30 6.88 6.23
N LEU A 236 15.68 5.64 6.54
CA LEU A 236 16.79 4.97 5.84
C LEU A 236 16.45 4.74 4.37
N VAL A 237 15.25 4.26 4.06
CA VAL A 237 14.79 4.07 2.68
C VAL A 237 14.70 5.42 1.95
N ALA A 238 14.15 6.45 2.60
CA ALA A 238 14.10 7.80 2.07
C ALA A 238 15.48 8.35 1.69
N SER A 239 16.47 8.19 2.58
CA SER A 239 17.86 8.57 2.30
C SER A 239 18.43 7.79 1.12
N GLY A 240 18.14 6.50 1.04
CA GLY A 240 18.52 5.66 -0.10
C GLY A 240 17.91 6.12 -1.42
N LEU A 241 16.63 6.55 -1.42
CA LEU A 241 15.94 7.06 -2.60
C LEU A 241 16.55 8.40 -3.09
N ILE A 242 16.87 9.29 -2.16
CA ILE A 242 17.55 10.55 -2.50
C ILE A 242 18.94 10.27 -3.08
N PHE A 243 19.71 9.39 -2.44
CA PHE A 243 21.01 8.97 -2.94
C PHE A 243 20.91 8.34 -4.34
N LEU A 244 19.91 7.46 -4.54
CA LEU A 244 19.67 6.83 -5.84
C LEU A 244 19.24 7.83 -6.91
N SER A 245 18.45 8.84 -6.55
CA SER A 245 18.12 9.96 -7.45
C SER A 245 19.37 10.72 -7.90
N LEU A 246 20.29 11.00 -6.99
CA LEU A 246 21.55 11.68 -7.32
C LEU A 246 22.47 10.78 -8.17
N LEU A 247 22.51 9.48 -7.86
CA LEU A 247 23.32 8.52 -8.61
C LEU A 247 22.78 8.29 -10.03
N ALA A 248 21.48 8.37 -10.23
CA ALA A 248 20.84 8.26 -11.54
C ALA A 248 21.24 9.39 -12.50
N TRP A 249 21.71 10.53 -11.97
CA TRP A 249 22.30 11.58 -12.79
C TRP A 249 23.62 11.15 -13.45
N ALA A 250 24.44 10.39 -12.70
CA ALA A 250 25.71 9.87 -13.20
C ALA A 250 25.55 8.56 -14.01
N ILE A 251 24.58 7.73 -13.62
CA ILE A 251 24.34 6.40 -14.20
C ILE A 251 22.84 6.25 -14.54
N PRO A 252 22.40 6.77 -15.71
CA PRO A 252 21.00 6.73 -16.11
C PRO A 252 20.41 5.33 -16.21
N SER A 253 21.22 4.31 -16.49
CA SER A 253 20.80 2.90 -16.59
C SER A 253 20.21 2.33 -15.30
N LEU A 254 20.28 3.04 -14.16
CA LEU A 254 19.63 2.68 -12.92
C LEU A 254 18.10 2.80 -12.95
N LEU A 255 17.53 3.46 -13.97
CA LEU A 255 16.11 3.67 -14.16
C LEU A 255 15.58 2.84 -15.34
N PRO A 256 15.48 1.51 -15.23
CA PRO A 256 15.16 0.63 -16.35
C PRO A 256 13.76 0.86 -16.92
N GLY A 257 12.82 1.38 -16.13
CA GLY A 257 11.46 1.70 -16.58
C GLY A 257 11.34 2.92 -17.49
N LEU A 258 12.46 3.64 -17.78
CA LEU A 258 12.49 4.83 -18.61
C LEU A 258 13.38 4.66 -19.86
N HIS A 259 14.06 3.54 -19.99
CA HIS A 259 14.83 3.20 -21.19
C HIS A 259 13.99 2.39 -22.17
N LEU A 260 14.04 2.77 -23.42
CA LEU A 260 13.64 1.93 -24.55
C LEU A 260 14.78 0.94 -24.74
N GLY A 261 14.56 -0.34 -24.38
CA GLY A 261 15.55 -1.41 -24.53
C GLY A 261 16.02 -1.61 -25.94
#